data_6953808ce63b44361d6b4dfffcc5ecb3
#
_entry.id   6953808ce63b44361d6b4dfffcc5ecb3
#
_cell.length_a   1.000
_cell.length_b   1.000
_cell.length_c   1.000
_cell.angle_alpha   90.00
_cell.angle_beta   90.00
_cell.angle_gamma   90.00
#
_symmetry.space_group_name_H-M   'P 1'
#
loop_
_entity.id
_entity.type
_entity.pdbx_description
1 polymer ?
#
loop_
_entity_poly.entity_id
_entity_poly.type
_entity_poly.pdbx_seq_one_letter_code
_entity_poly.pdbx_strand_id
1 'polypeptide(L)'
;FICFSNEGVNRFKILAGYHQYFAVRKAIVSTKNATVTDGKGGVFWHTQGSGKSLSMVFYAHLLQEALESPTIVVLTDRNDLDNQLYGQFAKCKDFLRQEPIQAESRNHLKTLLDGRQANGIIFTTMQKFEESFDCLSDRRNIVVMADEAHRGQYGLAEKIKITKNEKGEDVAKRVVGTARIIRNSLPNATYIGFTGTPISSADRSTREVFGDYIDIYDMTQAVEDGATRPVYYESRVIKLNLDEKTLSKIDEEYDIMAANADPEVIEKSKKELGRMEAVLGNDQTINSLVSDILDHYENNRQNLLTGKAMIVAYSRPIAMKIYKKILELRPNWTEKVAVVMTSGNNDPEEWREIIGNKHHKDELAKKFKDNNSPLKIAIVVDMWLTGFDVPSLATMYVYKPMSGHNLMQAIARVNRVFRDKEGGLVVDYVGIASALKQAMNDYTTRDKKNYGDTDVAKVAYPKFLEKLSVCKDLFYGYDYSKFMT
;
A
#
# COMPACT_ATOMS: atom_id res chain seq x y z
N PHE A 1 -26.69 -1.87 -2.63
CA PHE A 1 -25.55 -2.11 -1.74
C PHE A 1 -25.39 -3.57 -1.31
N ILE A 2 -25.95 -4.49 -2.12
CA ILE A 2 -25.70 -5.93 -2.03
C ILE A 2 -25.11 -6.37 -3.36
N CYS A 3 -23.90 -6.92 -3.33
CA CYS A 3 -23.18 -7.41 -4.49
C CYS A 3 -22.96 -8.93 -4.36
N PHE A 4 -22.87 -9.61 -5.48
CA PHE A 4 -22.42 -10.99 -5.52
C PHE A 4 -21.08 -11.06 -6.24
N SER A 5 -20.05 -11.55 -5.55
CA SER A 5 -18.72 -11.77 -6.11
C SER A 5 -18.57 -13.21 -6.56
N ASN A 6 -18.11 -13.41 -7.78
CA ASN A 6 -17.89 -14.73 -8.36
C ASN A 6 -16.41 -15.12 -8.20
N GLU A 7 -16.13 -16.23 -7.50
CA GLU A 7 -14.78 -16.77 -7.32
C GLU A 7 -14.74 -18.22 -7.79
N GLY A 8 -14.41 -18.40 -9.06
CA GLY A 8 -14.50 -19.71 -9.72
C GLY A 8 -15.96 -20.20 -9.75
N VAL A 9 -16.23 -21.34 -9.11
CA VAL A 9 -17.57 -21.92 -8.97
C VAL A 9 -18.36 -21.37 -7.78
N ASN A 10 -17.72 -20.61 -6.90
CA ASN A 10 -18.34 -20.09 -5.70
C ASN A 10 -18.87 -18.67 -5.93
N ARG A 11 -20.04 -18.39 -5.35
CA ARG A 11 -20.67 -17.08 -5.37
C ARG A 11 -20.86 -16.57 -3.95
N PHE A 12 -20.25 -15.45 -3.63
CA PHE A 12 -20.31 -14.85 -2.30
C PHE A 12 -21.20 -13.62 -2.32
N LYS A 13 -22.13 -13.57 -1.37
CA LYS A 13 -22.94 -12.37 -1.12
C LYS A 13 -22.14 -11.39 -0.28
N ILE A 14 -21.99 -10.17 -0.77
CA ILE A 14 -21.31 -9.07 -0.10
C ILE A 14 -22.33 -7.99 0.21
N LEU A 15 -22.39 -7.60 1.48
CA LEU A 15 -23.16 -6.47 1.95
C LEU A 15 -22.21 -5.31 2.25
N ALA A 16 -22.53 -4.12 1.77
CA ALA A 16 -21.75 -2.92 2.09
C ALA A 16 -21.77 -2.64 3.60
N GLY A 17 -20.61 -2.31 4.16
CA GLY A 17 -20.54 -1.73 5.50
C GLY A 17 -21.22 -0.35 5.53
N TYR A 18 -21.64 0.10 6.72
CA TYR A 18 -22.31 1.39 6.86
C TYR A 18 -21.46 2.56 6.32
N HIS A 19 -20.15 2.54 6.59
CA HIS A 19 -19.21 3.54 6.08
C HIS A 19 -19.17 3.58 4.55
N GLN A 20 -19.21 2.42 3.89
CA GLN A 20 -19.28 2.34 2.43
C GLN A 20 -20.60 2.87 1.89
N TYR A 21 -21.71 2.51 2.56
CA TYR A 21 -23.06 2.96 2.17
C TYR A 21 -23.18 4.48 2.20
N PHE A 22 -22.82 5.12 3.31
CA PHE A 22 -22.95 6.57 3.45
C PHE A 22 -21.96 7.33 2.56
N ALA A 23 -20.71 6.88 2.51
CA ALA A 23 -19.69 7.52 1.71
C ALA A 23 -19.99 7.45 0.19
N VAL A 24 -20.46 6.30 -0.30
CA VAL A 24 -20.85 6.13 -1.69
C VAL A 24 -22.04 7.03 -2.03
N ARG A 25 -23.05 7.14 -1.16
CA ARG A 25 -24.18 8.05 -1.39
C ARG A 25 -23.73 9.53 -1.47
N LYS A 26 -22.85 9.97 -0.57
CA LYS A 26 -22.25 11.31 -0.63
C LYS A 26 -21.47 11.50 -1.93
N ALA A 27 -20.71 10.50 -2.36
CA ALA A 27 -19.94 10.55 -3.60
C ALA A 27 -20.83 10.71 -4.84
N ILE A 28 -21.97 10.00 -4.90
CA ILE A 28 -22.94 10.15 -5.99
C ILE A 28 -23.50 11.57 -6.04
N VAL A 29 -23.89 12.16 -4.90
CA VAL A 29 -24.40 13.53 -4.83
C VAL A 29 -23.33 14.53 -5.28
N SER A 30 -22.11 14.39 -4.76
CA SER A 30 -20.98 15.26 -5.13
C SER A 30 -20.67 15.18 -6.61
N THR A 31 -20.62 13.97 -7.18
CA THR A 31 -20.35 13.78 -8.61
C THR A 31 -21.45 14.37 -9.49
N LYS A 32 -22.73 14.19 -9.13
CA LYS A 32 -23.85 14.85 -9.86
C LYS A 32 -23.71 16.37 -9.90
N ASN A 33 -23.36 16.98 -8.78
CA ASN A 33 -23.12 18.41 -8.73
C ASN A 33 -21.90 18.81 -9.59
N ALA A 34 -20.83 18.01 -9.54
CA ALA A 34 -19.61 18.27 -10.30
C ALA A 34 -19.82 18.22 -11.82
N THR A 35 -20.70 17.35 -12.33
CA THR A 35 -20.99 17.27 -13.79
C THR A 35 -21.56 18.56 -14.38
N VAL A 36 -22.19 19.38 -13.56
CA VAL A 36 -22.81 20.65 -13.98
C VAL A 36 -22.05 21.88 -13.49
N THR A 37 -20.93 21.68 -12.77
CA THR A 37 -20.08 22.76 -12.26
C THR A 37 -18.66 22.70 -12.82
N ASP A 38 -17.67 22.30 -12.02
CA ASP A 38 -16.24 22.39 -12.33
C ASP A 38 -15.59 21.03 -12.63
N GLY A 39 -16.36 19.95 -12.65
CA GLY A 39 -15.88 18.59 -12.89
C GLY A 39 -15.06 17.99 -11.74
N LYS A 40 -15.14 18.57 -10.51
CA LYS A 40 -14.43 18.08 -9.32
C LYS A 40 -15.39 17.35 -8.40
N GLY A 41 -15.40 16.01 -8.52
CA GLY A 41 -16.29 15.13 -7.76
C GLY A 41 -15.90 14.96 -6.29
N GLY A 42 -14.67 15.36 -5.91
CA GLY A 42 -14.15 15.28 -4.55
C GLY A 42 -13.23 14.10 -4.29
N VAL A 43 -12.78 13.97 -3.04
CA VAL A 43 -11.89 12.90 -2.58
C VAL A 43 -12.58 11.99 -1.57
N PHE A 44 -12.59 10.70 -1.87
CA PHE A 44 -13.07 9.64 -1.03
C PHE A 44 -11.87 9.05 -0.26
N TRP A 45 -11.71 9.46 1.02
CA TRP A 45 -10.61 8.98 1.83
C TRP A 45 -11.10 7.96 2.84
N HIS A 46 -10.80 6.69 2.59
CA HIS A 46 -11.00 5.59 3.51
C HIS A 46 -9.68 4.86 3.73
N THR A 47 -9.33 4.60 4.99
CA THR A 47 -8.07 3.97 5.35
C THR A 47 -7.87 2.63 4.63
N GLN A 48 -6.64 2.22 4.49
CA GLN A 48 -6.33 0.95 3.84
C GLN A 48 -6.92 -0.22 4.64
N GLY A 49 -7.54 -1.16 3.91
CA GLY A 49 -8.21 -2.30 4.56
C GLY A 49 -9.70 -2.13 4.79
N SER A 50 -10.24 -0.92 4.65
CA SER A 50 -11.67 -0.61 4.83
C SER A 50 -12.59 -1.10 3.69
N GLY A 51 -12.06 -1.78 2.67
CA GLY A 51 -12.87 -2.26 1.54
C GLY A 51 -13.08 -1.23 0.42
N LYS A 52 -12.18 -0.27 0.24
CA LYS A 52 -12.25 0.80 -0.77
C LYS A 52 -12.57 0.30 -2.19
N SER A 53 -11.95 -0.81 -2.64
CA SER A 53 -12.23 -1.40 -3.96
C SER A 53 -13.69 -1.81 -4.14
N LEU A 54 -14.34 -2.32 -3.08
CA LEU A 54 -15.78 -2.61 -3.10
C LEU A 54 -16.62 -1.34 -3.09
N SER A 55 -16.19 -0.30 -2.35
CA SER A 55 -16.84 1.01 -2.42
C SER A 55 -16.83 1.57 -3.85
N MET A 56 -15.72 1.40 -4.59
CA MET A 56 -15.62 1.78 -5.99
C MET A 56 -16.57 0.97 -6.89
N VAL A 57 -16.75 -0.32 -6.64
CA VAL A 57 -17.74 -1.16 -7.35
C VAL A 57 -19.17 -0.69 -7.07
N PHE A 58 -19.53 -0.43 -5.80
CA PHE A 58 -20.85 0.09 -5.43
C PHE A 58 -21.09 1.46 -6.06
N TYR A 59 -20.10 2.32 -6.03
CA TYR A 59 -20.17 3.65 -6.62
C TYR A 59 -20.36 3.58 -8.13
N ALA A 60 -19.58 2.75 -8.84
CA ALA A 60 -19.70 2.56 -10.29
C ALA A 60 -21.10 2.07 -10.70
N HIS A 61 -21.67 1.12 -9.94
CA HIS A 61 -23.02 0.62 -10.19
C HIS A 61 -24.09 1.71 -10.02
N LEU A 62 -24.07 2.42 -8.89
CA LEU A 62 -25.07 3.44 -8.60
C LEU A 62 -24.92 4.69 -9.50
N LEU A 63 -23.71 4.95 -9.97
CA LEU A 63 -23.45 6.05 -10.89
C LEU A 63 -24.12 5.83 -12.27
N GLN A 64 -24.24 4.57 -12.69
CA GLN A 64 -24.96 4.21 -13.92
C GLN A 64 -26.41 4.69 -13.91
N GLU A 65 -27.10 4.53 -12.77
CA GLU A 65 -28.47 5.03 -12.60
C GLU A 65 -28.50 6.56 -12.43
N ALA A 66 -27.56 7.10 -11.64
CA ALA A 66 -27.58 8.50 -11.22
C ALA A 66 -27.26 9.48 -12.36
N LEU A 67 -26.50 9.07 -13.37
CA LEU A 67 -26.00 9.87 -14.50
C LEU A 67 -26.37 9.26 -15.88
N GLU A 68 -27.44 8.48 -15.97
CA GLU A 68 -27.93 7.91 -17.21
C GLU A 68 -26.84 7.17 -18.00
N SER A 69 -26.17 6.23 -17.32
CA SER A 69 -25.12 5.38 -17.90
C SER A 69 -23.89 6.14 -18.44
N PRO A 70 -23.13 6.85 -17.60
CA PRO A 70 -21.88 7.49 -18.02
C PRO A 70 -20.83 6.44 -18.40
N THR A 71 -19.84 6.86 -19.18
CA THR A 71 -18.62 6.05 -19.34
C THR A 71 -17.72 6.28 -18.13
N ILE A 72 -17.35 5.21 -17.46
CA ILE A 72 -16.45 5.25 -16.28
C ILE A 72 -15.04 4.87 -16.72
N VAL A 73 -14.08 5.76 -16.48
CA VAL A 73 -12.65 5.50 -16.69
C VAL A 73 -12.00 5.29 -15.32
N VAL A 74 -11.58 4.07 -15.02
CA VAL A 74 -10.86 3.76 -13.78
C VAL A 74 -9.37 3.93 -14.04
N LEU A 75 -8.78 4.88 -13.34
CA LEU A 75 -7.38 5.27 -13.48
C LEU A 75 -6.57 4.70 -12.33
N THR A 76 -5.55 3.89 -12.66
CA THR A 76 -4.63 3.29 -11.69
C THR A 76 -3.20 3.78 -11.92
N ASP A 77 -2.37 3.72 -10.88
CA ASP A 77 -0.96 4.18 -10.95
C ASP A 77 -0.05 3.16 -11.65
N ARG A 78 -0.25 1.86 -11.40
CA ARG A 78 0.64 0.79 -11.89
C ARG A 78 -0.15 -0.40 -12.42
N ASN A 79 0.44 -1.09 -13.39
CA ASN A 79 -0.15 -2.29 -14.00
C ASN A 79 -0.50 -3.41 -12.99
N ASP A 80 0.29 -3.58 -11.93
CA ASP A 80 0.02 -4.61 -10.91
C ASP A 80 -1.21 -4.27 -10.05
N LEU A 81 -1.39 -2.99 -9.71
CA LEU A 81 -2.58 -2.48 -9.01
C LEU A 81 -3.80 -2.49 -9.92
N ASP A 82 -3.61 -2.18 -11.21
CA ASP A 82 -4.65 -2.28 -12.23
C ASP A 82 -5.27 -3.68 -12.26
N ASN A 83 -4.45 -4.73 -12.30
CA ASN A 83 -4.90 -6.12 -12.33
C ASN A 83 -5.70 -6.52 -11.07
N GLN A 84 -5.34 -6.02 -9.88
CA GLN A 84 -6.06 -6.36 -8.64
C GLN A 84 -7.42 -5.66 -8.57
N LEU A 85 -7.47 -4.36 -8.83
CA LEU A 85 -8.71 -3.58 -8.83
C LEU A 85 -9.63 -4.05 -9.97
N TYR A 86 -9.08 -4.25 -11.16
CA TYR A 86 -9.80 -4.84 -12.30
C TYR A 86 -10.39 -6.20 -11.94
N GLY A 87 -9.61 -7.09 -11.32
CA GLY A 87 -10.09 -8.40 -10.89
C GLY A 87 -11.25 -8.31 -9.90
N GLN A 88 -11.27 -7.30 -9.00
CA GLN A 88 -12.41 -7.08 -8.11
C GLN A 88 -13.68 -6.65 -8.88
N PHE A 89 -13.54 -5.77 -9.87
CA PHE A 89 -14.64 -5.38 -10.74
C PHE A 89 -15.14 -6.54 -11.60
N ALA A 90 -14.24 -7.32 -12.18
CA ALA A 90 -14.57 -8.49 -13.00
C ALA A 90 -15.34 -9.56 -12.23
N LYS A 91 -15.00 -9.81 -10.94
CA LYS A 91 -15.74 -10.70 -10.05
C LYS A 91 -17.17 -10.22 -9.78
N CYS A 92 -17.42 -8.92 -9.91
CA CYS A 92 -18.72 -8.28 -9.65
C CYS A 92 -19.44 -7.88 -10.95
N LYS A 93 -19.08 -8.44 -12.11
CA LYS A 93 -19.63 -8.05 -13.43
C LYS A 93 -21.15 -8.20 -13.53
N ASP A 94 -21.74 -9.21 -12.87
CA ASP A 94 -23.19 -9.40 -12.85
C ASP A 94 -23.91 -8.25 -12.13
N PHE A 95 -23.30 -7.75 -11.03
CA PHE A 95 -23.81 -6.59 -10.31
C PHE A 95 -23.63 -5.30 -11.12
N LEU A 96 -22.50 -5.15 -11.78
CA LEU A 96 -22.21 -4.00 -12.66
C LEU A 96 -23.02 -4.06 -13.99
N ARG A 97 -23.62 -5.20 -14.30
CA ARG A 97 -24.35 -5.47 -15.56
C ARG A 97 -23.51 -5.19 -16.83
N GLN A 98 -22.19 -5.30 -16.69
CA GLN A 98 -21.23 -5.13 -17.78
C GLN A 98 -19.87 -5.71 -17.39
N GLU A 99 -19.09 -6.06 -18.39
CA GLU A 99 -17.72 -6.51 -18.21
C GLU A 99 -16.77 -5.32 -18.30
N PRO A 100 -15.89 -5.12 -17.29
CA PRO A 100 -14.87 -4.08 -17.37
C PRO A 100 -13.84 -4.43 -18.45
N ILE A 101 -13.29 -3.42 -19.11
CA ILE A 101 -12.33 -3.59 -20.21
C ILE A 101 -11.02 -2.89 -19.81
N GLN A 102 -9.88 -3.56 -19.96
CA GLN A 102 -8.57 -2.93 -19.79
C GLN A 102 -8.08 -2.35 -21.11
N ALA A 103 -7.74 -1.06 -21.13
CA ALA A 103 -7.08 -0.44 -22.25
C ALA A 103 -5.62 -0.89 -22.31
N GLU A 104 -5.17 -1.46 -23.42
CA GLU A 104 -3.80 -1.96 -23.60
C GLU A 104 -2.81 -0.84 -23.93
N SER A 105 -3.28 0.19 -24.66
CA SER A 105 -2.51 1.36 -25.09
C SER A 105 -3.37 2.62 -25.10
N ARG A 106 -2.73 3.79 -25.30
CA ARG A 106 -3.46 5.06 -25.50
C ARG A 106 -4.40 5.00 -26.70
N ASN A 107 -3.95 4.42 -27.82
CA ASN A 107 -4.79 4.28 -29.01
C ASN A 107 -5.97 3.35 -28.75
N HIS A 108 -5.78 2.26 -28.03
CA HIS A 108 -6.88 1.39 -27.61
C HIS A 108 -7.87 2.13 -26.70
N LEU A 109 -7.38 2.92 -25.73
CA LEU A 109 -8.24 3.77 -24.90
C LEU A 109 -9.08 4.75 -25.76
N LYS A 110 -8.46 5.40 -26.74
CA LYS A 110 -9.17 6.29 -27.68
C LYS A 110 -10.26 5.54 -28.44
N THR A 111 -9.94 4.39 -29.01
CA THR A 111 -10.90 3.54 -29.72
C THR A 111 -12.07 3.13 -28.82
N LEU A 112 -11.79 2.77 -27.57
CA LEU A 112 -12.84 2.40 -26.60
C LEU A 112 -13.74 3.59 -26.22
N LEU A 113 -13.21 4.82 -26.19
CA LEU A 113 -13.97 6.04 -25.92
C LEU A 113 -14.78 6.49 -27.14
N ASP A 114 -14.19 6.45 -28.36
CA ASP A 114 -14.84 6.87 -29.60
C ASP A 114 -15.92 5.85 -30.04
N GLY A 115 -15.71 4.56 -29.75
CA GLY A 115 -16.62 3.48 -30.11
C GLY A 115 -17.92 3.41 -29.32
N ARG A 116 -18.15 4.36 -28.37
CA ARG A 116 -19.37 4.37 -27.53
C ARG A 116 -19.82 5.78 -27.22
N GLN A 117 -21.14 5.95 -27.17
CA GLN A 117 -21.77 7.23 -26.80
C GLN A 117 -22.03 7.34 -25.31
N ALA A 118 -22.24 6.20 -24.62
CA ALA A 118 -22.54 6.10 -23.21
C ALA A 118 -22.08 4.73 -22.65
N ASN A 119 -22.20 4.55 -21.36
CA ASN A 119 -21.90 3.32 -20.64
C ASN A 119 -20.44 2.86 -20.76
N GLY A 120 -20.08 1.79 -20.11
CA GLY A 120 -18.75 1.16 -20.14
C GLY A 120 -17.90 1.51 -18.93
N ILE A 121 -17.13 0.50 -18.48
CA ILE A 121 -16.10 0.65 -17.45
C ILE A 121 -14.77 0.30 -18.08
N ILE A 122 -13.90 1.30 -18.21
CA ILE A 122 -12.60 1.17 -18.90
C ILE A 122 -11.50 1.39 -17.88
N PHE A 123 -10.65 0.39 -17.72
CA PHE A 123 -9.44 0.46 -16.86
C PHE A 123 -8.26 0.95 -17.70
N THR A 124 -7.48 1.83 -17.11
CA THR A 124 -6.26 2.36 -17.74
C THR A 124 -5.27 2.83 -16.69
N THR A 125 -3.99 2.92 -17.08
CA THR A 125 -2.93 3.46 -16.20
C THR A 125 -2.54 4.87 -16.63
N MET A 126 -1.96 5.64 -15.70
CA MET A 126 -1.50 7.01 -15.95
C MET A 126 -0.50 7.10 -17.11
N GLN A 127 0.41 6.13 -17.23
CA GLN A 127 1.45 6.11 -18.24
C GLN A 127 0.86 6.17 -19.67
N LYS A 128 -0.31 5.58 -19.88
CA LYS A 128 -0.98 5.59 -21.20
C LYS A 128 -1.49 6.98 -21.61
N PHE A 129 -1.59 7.92 -20.67
CA PHE A 129 -1.90 9.33 -20.99
C PHE A 129 -0.65 10.15 -21.34
N GLU A 130 0.53 9.75 -20.88
CA GLU A 130 1.79 10.49 -21.06
C GLU A 130 2.40 10.36 -22.47
N GLU A 131 1.91 9.41 -23.28
CA GLU A 131 2.39 9.15 -24.64
C GLU A 131 2.11 10.32 -25.61
N SER A 132 1.07 11.14 -25.37
CA SER A 132 0.70 12.29 -26.19
C SER A 132 -0.18 13.27 -25.39
N PHE A 133 -0.17 14.55 -25.77
CA PHE A 133 -0.97 15.63 -25.16
C PHE A 133 -2.33 15.83 -25.84
N ASP A 134 -2.70 15.00 -26.81
CA ASP A 134 -3.92 15.18 -27.58
C ASP A 134 -5.17 14.87 -26.75
N CYS A 135 -6.27 15.54 -27.07
CA CYS A 135 -7.59 15.25 -26.52
C CYS A 135 -8.03 13.83 -26.96
N LEU A 136 -8.41 13.00 -26.00
CA LEU A 136 -8.94 11.66 -26.25
C LEU A 136 -10.46 11.69 -26.47
N SER A 137 -11.17 12.55 -25.73
CA SER A 137 -12.61 12.76 -25.87
C SER A 137 -13.03 14.06 -25.21
N ASP A 138 -13.91 14.80 -25.86
CA ASP A 138 -14.54 16.03 -25.33
C ASP A 138 -15.91 15.78 -24.69
N ARG A 139 -16.32 14.54 -24.56
CA ARG A 139 -17.59 14.13 -23.97
C ARG A 139 -17.71 14.54 -22.52
N ARG A 140 -18.93 15.00 -22.12
CA ARG A 140 -19.25 15.38 -20.74
C ARG A 140 -19.71 14.20 -19.87
N ASN A 141 -20.21 13.13 -20.45
CA ASN A 141 -20.71 11.95 -19.76
C ASN A 141 -19.58 10.92 -19.48
N ILE A 142 -18.40 11.40 -19.14
CA ILE A 142 -17.27 10.59 -18.69
C ILE A 142 -16.98 10.93 -17.22
N VAL A 143 -16.86 9.89 -16.39
CA VAL A 143 -16.41 10.00 -15.00
C VAL A 143 -15.09 9.25 -14.82
N VAL A 144 -14.07 9.98 -14.39
CA VAL A 144 -12.75 9.41 -14.10
C VAL A 144 -12.66 9.12 -12.61
N MET A 145 -12.51 7.84 -12.27
CA MET A 145 -12.29 7.33 -10.91
C MET A 145 -10.80 7.07 -10.74
N ALA A 146 -10.07 7.93 -10.03
CA ALA A 146 -8.64 7.75 -9.81
C ALA A 146 -8.40 7.00 -8.48
N ASP A 147 -7.76 5.82 -8.54
CA ASP A 147 -7.27 5.13 -7.35
C ASP A 147 -5.92 5.71 -6.91
N GLU A 148 -5.64 5.64 -5.61
CA GLU A 148 -4.45 6.22 -4.96
C GLU A 148 -4.22 7.70 -5.31
N ALA A 149 -5.29 8.50 -5.28
CA ALA A 149 -5.32 9.91 -5.69
C ALA A 149 -4.32 10.84 -4.99
N HIS A 150 -3.74 10.42 -3.85
CA HIS A 150 -2.74 11.16 -3.08
C HIS A 150 -1.33 11.15 -3.69
N ARG A 151 -1.05 10.31 -4.69
CA ARG A 151 0.29 10.24 -5.26
C ARG A 151 0.61 11.51 -6.01
N GLY A 152 1.75 12.15 -5.68
CA GLY A 152 2.20 13.44 -6.21
C GLY A 152 2.38 13.52 -7.74
N GLN A 153 2.11 12.43 -8.46
CA GLN A 153 2.02 12.39 -9.91
C GLN A 153 0.79 13.12 -10.46
N TYR A 154 -0.20 13.42 -9.59
CA TYR A 154 -1.41 14.19 -9.95
C TYR A 154 -1.22 15.71 -9.96
N GLY A 155 0.04 16.23 -9.97
CA GLY A 155 0.31 17.65 -10.00
C GLY A 155 -0.20 18.34 -11.28
N LEU A 156 -0.77 19.54 -11.13
CA LEU A 156 -1.13 20.43 -12.25
C LEU A 156 0.05 21.33 -12.66
N ALA A 157 1.11 21.37 -11.87
CA ALA A 157 2.24 22.27 -12.06
C ALA A 157 3.09 21.88 -13.28
N GLU A 158 3.49 22.88 -14.05
CA GLU A 158 4.53 22.73 -15.07
C GLU A 158 5.89 23.01 -14.46
N LYS A 159 6.85 22.16 -14.73
CA LYS A 159 8.24 22.35 -14.32
C LYS A 159 9.12 22.33 -15.57
N ILE A 160 10.07 23.25 -15.62
CA ILE A 160 11.13 23.22 -16.63
C ILE A 160 12.26 22.36 -16.04
N LYS A 161 12.53 21.21 -16.65
CA LYS A 161 13.72 20.40 -16.32
C LYS A 161 14.80 20.66 -17.39
N ILE A 162 15.99 21.00 -16.94
CA ILE A 162 17.16 21.02 -17.81
C ILE A 162 17.65 19.58 -17.93
N THR A 163 17.66 19.04 -19.14
CA THR A 163 18.17 17.70 -19.45
C THR A 163 19.24 17.80 -20.51
N LYS A 164 20.26 16.96 -20.47
CA LYS A 164 21.30 16.90 -21.51
C LYS A 164 20.75 16.13 -22.70
N ASN A 165 20.92 16.69 -23.92
CA ASN A 165 20.63 15.99 -25.16
C ASN A 165 21.74 14.96 -25.46
N GLU A 166 21.59 14.18 -26.52
CA GLU A 166 22.57 13.17 -26.96
C GLU A 166 23.96 13.76 -27.28
N LYS A 167 24.05 15.09 -27.42
CA LYS A 167 25.33 15.84 -27.66
C LYS A 167 25.89 16.44 -26.37
N GLY A 168 25.26 16.20 -25.19
CA GLY A 168 25.71 16.71 -23.90
C GLY A 168 25.34 18.17 -23.63
N GLU A 169 24.53 18.82 -24.45
CA GLU A 169 24.08 20.21 -24.29
C GLU A 169 22.84 20.26 -23.39
N ASP A 170 22.76 21.28 -22.55
CA ASP A 170 21.64 21.52 -21.66
C ASP A 170 20.42 21.98 -22.46
N VAL A 171 19.37 21.17 -22.50
CA VAL A 171 18.09 21.48 -23.14
C VAL A 171 17.01 21.58 -22.07
N ALA A 172 16.32 22.71 -22.05
CA ALA A 172 15.16 22.91 -21.19
C ALA A 172 13.98 22.08 -21.70
N LYS A 173 13.63 21.00 -20.97
CA LYS A 173 12.45 20.17 -21.26
C LYS A 173 11.30 20.59 -20.34
N ARG A 174 10.20 20.98 -20.95
CA ARG A 174 8.94 21.25 -20.22
C ARG A 174 8.34 19.94 -19.73
N VAL A 175 8.25 19.77 -18.42
CA VAL A 175 7.60 18.62 -17.78
C VAL A 175 6.26 19.08 -17.23
N VAL A 176 5.20 18.54 -17.80
CA VAL A 176 3.82 18.82 -17.37
C VAL A 176 3.40 17.74 -16.39
N GLY A 177 2.75 18.12 -15.30
CA GLY A 177 2.23 17.16 -14.33
C GLY A 177 1.17 16.24 -14.95
N THR A 178 1.21 14.96 -14.59
CA THR A 178 0.34 13.90 -15.16
C THR A 178 -1.15 14.25 -15.04
N ALA A 179 -1.57 14.85 -13.93
CA ALA A 179 -2.97 15.28 -13.76
C ALA A 179 -3.42 16.29 -14.82
N ARG A 180 -2.53 17.20 -15.22
CA ARG A 180 -2.83 18.15 -16.27
C ARG A 180 -2.94 17.48 -17.63
N ILE A 181 -2.09 16.49 -17.90
CA ILE A 181 -2.14 15.70 -19.14
C ILE A 181 -3.48 14.97 -19.22
N ILE A 182 -3.89 14.31 -18.12
CA ILE A 182 -5.15 13.58 -18.05
C ILE A 182 -6.35 14.54 -18.23
N ARG A 183 -6.34 15.70 -17.56
CA ARG A 183 -7.39 16.71 -17.70
C ARG A 183 -7.45 17.27 -19.12
N ASN A 184 -6.32 17.50 -19.78
CA ASN A 184 -6.30 17.97 -21.18
C ASN A 184 -6.78 16.87 -22.14
N SER A 185 -6.54 15.61 -21.82
CA SER A 185 -7.00 14.47 -22.63
C SER A 185 -8.51 14.23 -22.51
N LEU A 186 -9.12 14.57 -21.35
CA LEU A 186 -10.56 14.45 -21.08
C LEU A 186 -11.09 15.75 -20.41
N PRO A 187 -11.13 16.88 -21.15
CA PRO A 187 -11.32 18.20 -20.57
C PRO A 187 -12.69 18.41 -19.91
N ASN A 188 -13.70 17.72 -20.38
CA ASN A 188 -15.08 17.86 -19.90
C ASN A 188 -15.52 16.73 -18.95
N ALA A 189 -14.60 15.78 -18.60
CA ALA A 189 -14.91 14.70 -17.69
C ALA A 189 -15.01 15.19 -16.23
N THR A 190 -15.76 14.44 -15.42
CA THR A 190 -15.81 14.63 -13.97
C THR A 190 -14.80 13.70 -13.30
N TYR A 191 -14.06 14.22 -12.31
CA TYR A 191 -12.97 13.53 -11.66
C TYR A 191 -13.28 13.29 -10.18
N ILE A 192 -13.15 12.05 -9.71
CA ILE A 192 -13.26 11.68 -8.31
C ILE A 192 -12.02 10.88 -7.90
N GLY A 193 -11.43 11.23 -6.75
CA GLY A 193 -10.26 10.56 -6.20
C GLY A 193 -10.61 9.58 -5.10
N PHE A 194 -10.02 8.40 -5.12
CA PHE A 194 -10.07 7.42 -4.04
C PHE A 194 -8.68 7.25 -3.44
N THR A 195 -8.57 7.26 -2.13
CA THR A 195 -7.28 7.14 -1.45
C THR A 195 -7.39 6.41 -0.12
N GLY A 196 -6.35 5.65 0.23
CA GLY A 196 -6.21 4.99 1.53
C GLY A 196 -5.45 5.82 2.57
N THR A 197 -4.84 6.94 2.14
CA THR A 197 -4.05 7.83 2.99
C THR A 197 -4.53 9.27 2.86
N PRO A 198 -4.35 10.08 3.91
CA PRO A 198 -4.74 11.48 3.85
C PRO A 198 -3.90 12.22 2.81
N ILE A 199 -4.50 13.25 2.26
CA ILE A 199 -3.80 14.24 1.47
C ILE A 199 -3.18 15.22 2.46
N SER A 200 -1.87 15.35 2.47
CA SER A 200 -1.20 16.31 3.33
C SER A 200 -1.65 17.74 3.00
N SER A 201 -1.60 18.64 3.97
CA SER A 201 -1.89 20.05 3.76
C SER A 201 -0.95 20.71 2.75
N ALA A 202 0.23 20.09 2.51
CA ALA A 202 1.20 20.50 1.50
C ALA A 202 0.81 20.04 0.08
N ASP A 203 -0.04 19.00 -0.06
CA ASP A 203 -0.51 18.54 -1.37
C ASP A 203 -1.77 19.27 -1.81
N ARG A 204 -1.62 20.57 -2.12
CA ARG A 204 -2.66 21.37 -2.74
C ARG A 204 -3.09 20.81 -4.09
N SER A 205 -2.21 20.10 -4.78
CA SER A 205 -2.43 19.63 -6.15
C SER A 205 -3.57 18.61 -6.24
N THR A 206 -3.71 17.70 -5.28
CA THR A 206 -4.80 16.71 -5.29
C THR A 206 -6.16 17.36 -5.10
N ARG A 207 -6.27 18.37 -4.20
CA ARG A 207 -7.51 19.14 -4.04
C ARG A 207 -7.82 20.02 -5.26
N GLU A 208 -6.81 20.54 -5.91
CA GLU A 208 -6.99 21.32 -7.16
C GLU A 208 -7.57 20.44 -8.28
N VAL A 209 -7.21 19.16 -8.32
CA VAL A 209 -7.68 18.21 -9.34
C VAL A 209 -9.06 17.66 -9.01
N PHE A 210 -9.27 17.18 -7.79
CA PHE A 210 -10.45 16.40 -7.42
C PHE A 210 -11.48 17.18 -6.59
N GLY A 211 -11.08 18.27 -5.91
CA GLY A 211 -11.90 18.97 -4.93
C GLY A 211 -11.64 18.52 -3.49
N ASP A 212 -12.54 18.91 -2.58
CA ASP A 212 -12.44 18.61 -1.16
C ASP A 212 -12.81 17.16 -0.81
N TYR A 213 -12.59 16.78 0.45
CA TYR A 213 -13.02 15.47 0.96
C TYR A 213 -14.53 15.31 0.93
N ILE A 214 -15.00 14.23 0.35
CA ILE A 214 -16.41 13.78 0.37
C ILE A 214 -16.73 13.09 1.68
N ASP A 215 -15.84 12.19 2.06
CA ASP A 215 -15.96 11.35 3.25
C ASP A 215 -14.60 10.93 3.77
N ILE A 216 -14.52 10.79 5.10
CA ILE A 216 -13.31 10.39 5.80
C ILE A 216 -13.65 9.21 6.70
N TYR A 217 -12.96 8.07 6.47
CA TYR A 217 -13.01 6.90 7.33
C TYR A 217 -11.59 6.56 7.77
N ASP A 218 -11.21 7.08 8.93
CA ASP A 218 -9.85 7.02 9.44
C ASP A 218 -9.49 5.65 10.05
N MET A 219 -8.22 5.49 10.47
CA MET A 219 -7.72 4.24 11.05
C MET A 219 -8.39 3.91 12.38
N THR A 220 -8.63 4.90 13.21
CA THR A 220 -9.28 4.73 14.51
C THR A 220 -10.70 4.19 14.33
N GLN A 221 -11.48 4.83 13.46
CA GLN A 221 -12.83 4.38 13.15
C GLN A 221 -12.84 2.95 12.58
N ALA A 222 -11.91 2.66 11.67
CA ALA A 222 -11.82 1.34 11.06
C ALA A 222 -11.49 0.23 12.07
N VAL A 223 -10.69 0.52 13.09
CA VAL A 223 -10.38 -0.43 14.17
C VAL A 223 -11.56 -0.57 15.14
N GLU A 224 -12.21 0.53 15.55
CA GLU A 224 -13.40 0.52 16.41
C GLU A 224 -14.55 -0.28 15.79
N ASP A 225 -14.75 -0.13 14.48
CA ASP A 225 -15.76 -0.87 13.72
C ASP A 225 -15.35 -2.33 13.40
N GLY A 226 -14.12 -2.72 13.71
CA GLY A 226 -13.58 -4.05 13.39
C GLY A 226 -13.33 -4.28 11.90
N ALA A 227 -13.33 -3.23 11.07
CA ALA A 227 -13.00 -3.30 9.64
C ALA A 227 -11.50 -3.54 9.41
N THR A 228 -10.67 -3.10 10.35
CA THR A 228 -9.23 -3.38 10.40
C THR A 228 -8.82 -3.81 11.81
N ARG A 229 -7.57 -4.27 11.96
CA ARG A 229 -7.00 -4.62 13.26
C ARG A 229 -5.96 -3.58 13.67
N PRO A 230 -5.73 -3.37 14.98
CA PRO A 230 -4.66 -2.51 15.46
C PRO A 230 -3.31 -3.01 14.99
N VAL A 231 -2.35 -2.10 14.88
CA VAL A 231 -0.95 -2.40 14.59
C VAL A 231 -0.11 -2.06 15.80
N TYR A 232 0.64 -3.02 16.26
CA TYR A 232 1.60 -2.89 17.36
C TYR A 232 2.99 -2.67 16.78
N TYR A 233 3.79 -1.89 17.47
CA TYR A 233 5.15 -1.55 17.08
C TYR A 233 6.13 -2.02 18.14
N GLU A 234 7.21 -2.70 17.72
CA GLU A 234 8.31 -3.14 18.57
C GLU A 234 9.63 -2.69 17.97
N SER A 235 10.40 -1.87 18.70
CA SER A 235 11.73 -1.46 18.28
C SER A 235 12.79 -2.47 18.76
N ARG A 236 13.62 -2.91 17.82
CA ARG A 236 14.76 -3.82 18.05
C ARG A 236 16.08 -3.27 17.52
N VAL A 237 16.17 -1.97 17.31
CA VAL A 237 17.36 -1.29 16.76
C VAL A 237 18.62 -1.60 17.61
N ILE A 238 18.49 -1.62 18.93
CA ILE A 238 19.60 -1.90 19.87
C ILE A 238 20.22 -3.29 19.64
N LYS A 239 19.43 -4.25 19.14
CA LYS A 239 19.90 -5.62 18.84
C LYS A 239 20.95 -5.70 17.72
N LEU A 240 21.04 -4.67 16.90
CA LEU A 240 22.01 -4.60 15.82
C LEU A 240 23.34 -3.97 16.21
N ASN A 241 23.46 -3.40 17.42
CA ASN A 241 24.62 -2.65 17.89
C ASN A 241 25.06 -1.53 16.89
N LEU A 242 24.09 -0.88 16.25
CA LEU A 242 24.34 0.26 15.38
C LEU A 242 24.76 1.46 16.22
N ASP A 243 25.81 2.17 15.80
CA ASP A 243 26.27 3.37 16.48
C ASP A 243 25.32 4.56 16.25
N GLU A 244 25.37 5.58 17.14
CA GLU A 244 24.50 6.76 17.03
C GLU A 244 24.70 7.55 15.75
N LYS A 245 25.91 7.50 15.15
CA LYS A 245 26.18 8.14 13.85
C LYS A 245 25.51 7.43 12.71
N THR A 246 25.35 6.13 12.78
CA THR A 246 24.62 5.33 11.79
C THR A 246 23.12 5.58 11.92
N LEU A 247 22.60 5.66 13.13
CA LEU A 247 21.19 5.98 13.41
C LEU A 247 20.83 7.40 12.93
N SER A 248 21.67 8.41 13.21
CA SER A 248 21.42 9.78 12.74
C SER A 248 21.44 9.90 11.22
N LYS A 249 22.24 9.09 10.53
CA LYS A 249 22.23 9.04 9.05
C LYS A 249 20.98 8.37 8.50
N ILE A 250 20.43 7.38 9.20
CA ILE A 250 19.13 6.78 8.87
C ILE A 250 18.04 7.85 8.95
N ASP A 251 18.07 8.68 9.98
CA ASP A 251 17.09 9.78 10.15
C ASP A 251 17.26 10.85 9.05
N GLU A 252 18.49 11.22 8.68
CA GLU A 252 18.75 12.15 7.57
C GLU A 252 18.24 11.61 6.22
N GLU A 253 18.38 10.30 5.96
CA GLU A 253 17.85 9.68 4.74
C GLU A 253 16.31 9.67 4.74
N TYR A 254 15.65 9.54 5.91
CA TYR A 254 14.21 9.71 6.00
C TYR A 254 13.78 11.10 5.55
N ASP A 255 14.47 12.13 6.00
CA ASP A 255 14.14 13.51 5.66
C ASP A 255 14.37 13.79 4.16
N ILE A 256 15.40 13.20 3.56
CA ILE A 256 15.69 13.33 2.11
C ILE A 256 14.65 12.56 1.26
N MET A 257 14.23 11.37 1.69
CA MET A 257 13.18 10.62 0.99
C MET A 257 11.79 11.25 1.12
N ALA A 258 11.54 11.94 2.22
CA ALA A 258 10.28 12.67 2.47
C ALA A 258 10.21 14.00 1.68
N ALA A 259 11.35 14.64 1.43
CA ALA A 259 11.43 15.83 0.59
C ALA A 259 11.53 15.41 -0.88
N ASN A 260 10.57 15.81 -1.73
CA ASN A 260 10.66 15.69 -3.21
C ASN A 260 11.84 16.54 -3.73
N ALA A 261 13.04 15.97 -3.72
CA ALA A 261 14.29 16.70 -3.75
C ALA A 261 14.80 17.02 -5.16
N ASP A 262 15.54 18.12 -5.25
CA ASP A 262 16.31 18.62 -6.40
C ASP A 262 17.36 17.58 -6.92
N PRO A 263 17.72 17.56 -8.23
CA PRO A 263 18.69 16.62 -8.81
C PRO A 263 20.06 16.55 -8.10
N GLU A 264 20.56 17.67 -7.54
CA GLU A 264 21.81 17.67 -6.76
C GLU A 264 21.68 16.93 -5.43
N VAL A 265 20.50 16.99 -4.81
CA VAL A 265 20.19 16.26 -3.58
C VAL A 265 20.07 14.77 -3.87
N ILE A 266 19.54 14.39 -5.06
CA ILE A 266 19.46 12.98 -5.51
C ILE A 266 20.85 12.38 -5.72
N GLU A 267 21.83 13.13 -6.23
CA GLU A 267 23.17 12.61 -6.49
C GLU A 267 23.99 12.46 -5.19
N LYS A 268 23.80 13.38 -4.24
CA LYS A 268 24.35 13.29 -2.88
C LYS A 268 23.71 12.12 -2.12
N SER A 269 22.41 11.95 -2.26
CA SER A 269 21.63 10.85 -1.71
C SER A 269 22.08 9.47 -2.26
N LYS A 270 22.39 9.34 -3.54
CA LYS A 270 22.92 8.08 -4.12
C LYS A 270 24.23 7.63 -3.48
N LYS A 271 25.11 8.58 -3.13
CA LYS A 271 26.39 8.27 -2.49
C LYS A 271 26.20 7.86 -1.02
N GLU A 272 25.24 8.44 -0.34
CA GLU A 272 24.87 8.11 1.03
C GLU A 272 24.09 6.80 1.10
N LEU A 273 23.18 6.54 0.16
CA LEU A 273 22.50 5.26 -0.02
C LEU A 273 23.50 4.10 -0.17
N GLY A 274 24.56 4.29 -0.97
CA GLY A 274 25.64 3.30 -1.12
C GLY A 274 26.41 3.05 0.18
N ARG A 275 26.62 4.08 0.99
CA ARG A 275 27.28 3.93 2.31
C ARG A 275 26.39 3.20 3.31
N MET A 276 25.09 3.53 3.32
CA MET A 276 24.12 2.86 4.16
C MET A 276 23.97 1.38 3.78
N GLU A 277 23.91 1.07 2.48
CA GLU A 277 23.90 -0.31 2.00
C GLU A 277 25.14 -1.10 2.48
N ALA A 278 26.30 -0.47 2.50
CA ALA A 278 27.53 -1.10 3.01
C ALA A 278 27.45 -1.39 4.51
N VAL A 279 26.88 -0.48 5.31
CA VAL A 279 26.73 -0.67 6.77
C VAL A 279 25.68 -1.73 7.08
N LEU A 280 24.47 -1.58 6.53
CA LEU A 280 23.37 -2.52 6.75
C LEU A 280 23.64 -3.88 6.11
N GLY A 281 24.41 -3.95 5.03
CA GLY A 281 24.81 -5.17 4.33
C GLY A 281 26.08 -5.83 4.87
N ASN A 282 26.69 -5.31 5.94
CA ASN A 282 27.83 -5.94 6.59
C ASN A 282 27.44 -7.30 7.16
N ASP A 283 28.31 -8.30 7.00
CA ASP A 283 28.02 -9.68 7.36
C ASP A 283 27.75 -9.85 8.87
N GLN A 284 28.44 -9.09 9.72
CA GLN A 284 28.20 -9.11 11.16
C GLN A 284 26.79 -8.56 11.50
N THR A 285 26.40 -7.47 10.87
CA THR A 285 25.07 -6.85 11.04
C THR A 285 23.97 -7.79 10.54
N ILE A 286 24.17 -8.40 9.37
CA ILE A 286 23.24 -9.40 8.81
C ILE A 286 23.12 -10.63 9.71
N ASN A 287 24.23 -11.12 10.26
CA ASN A 287 24.23 -12.24 11.20
C ASN A 287 23.40 -11.93 12.46
N SER A 288 23.61 -10.76 13.07
CA SER A 288 22.87 -10.30 14.23
C SER A 288 21.38 -10.14 13.92
N LEU A 289 21.06 -9.50 12.79
CA LEU A 289 19.69 -9.30 12.31
C LEU A 289 18.96 -10.63 12.12
N VAL A 290 19.55 -11.54 11.35
CA VAL A 290 18.91 -12.81 11.03
C VAL A 290 18.77 -13.68 12.28
N SER A 291 19.77 -13.71 13.16
CA SER A 291 19.68 -14.46 14.41
C SER A 291 18.54 -13.95 15.30
N ASP A 292 18.40 -12.63 15.45
CA ASP A 292 17.32 -12.03 16.26
C ASP A 292 15.94 -12.23 15.61
N ILE A 293 15.83 -12.13 14.27
CA ILE A 293 14.58 -12.43 13.53
C ILE A 293 14.16 -13.88 13.75
N LEU A 294 15.10 -14.82 13.60
CA LEU A 294 14.81 -16.26 13.76
C LEU A 294 14.38 -16.57 15.19
N ASP A 295 15.12 -16.08 16.18
CA ASP A 295 14.78 -16.26 17.60
C ASP A 295 13.41 -15.67 17.93
N HIS A 296 13.14 -14.43 17.52
CA HIS A 296 11.84 -13.81 17.72
C HIS A 296 10.71 -14.55 17.00
N TYR A 297 10.95 -14.97 15.75
CA TYR A 297 9.94 -15.68 14.97
C TYR A 297 9.61 -17.04 15.55
N GLU A 298 10.62 -17.86 15.86
CA GLU A 298 10.44 -19.21 16.36
C GLU A 298 9.77 -19.22 17.75
N ASN A 299 10.18 -18.33 18.65
CA ASN A 299 9.67 -18.29 20.01
C ASN A 299 8.30 -17.63 20.14
N ASN A 300 7.99 -16.61 19.29
CA ASN A 300 6.82 -15.77 19.51
C ASN A 300 5.81 -15.76 18.36
N ARG A 301 6.20 -16.12 17.14
CA ARG A 301 5.38 -15.83 15.96
C ARG A 301 5.01 -17.04 15.10
N GLN A 302 5.84 -18.06 15.00
CA GLN A 302 5.62 -19.17 14.07
C GLN A 302 4.35 -19.98 14.36
N ASN A 303 3.95 -20.06 15.63
CA ASN A 303 2.76 -20.79 16.08
C ASN A 303 1.54 -19.89 16.25
N LEU A 304 1.68 -18.56 15.97
CA LEU A 304 0.58 -17.62 16.05
C LEU A 304 -0.20 -17.60 14.74
N LEU A 305 -1.50 -17.92 14.81
CA LEU A 305 -2.39 -17.99 13.64
C LEU A 305 -1.85 -18.96 12.57
N THR A 306 -1.33 -18.44 11.47
CA THR A 306 -0.77 -19.20 10.34
C THR A 306 0.76 -19.11 10.27
N GLY A 307 1.40 -18.41 11.19
CA GLY A 307 2.84 -18.18 11.23
C GLY A 307 3.38 -17.33 10.08
N LYS A 308 2.54 -16.56 9.38
CA LYS A 308 3.01 -15.76 8.25
C LYS A 308 3.70 -14.49 8.70
N ALA A 309 4.88 -14.26 8.14
CA ALA A 309 5.70 -13.08 8.36
C ALA A 309 6.27 -12.54 7.05
N MET A 310 6.59 -11.25 7.04
CA MET A 310 7.24 -10.56 5.93
C MET A 310 8.49 -9.86 6.45
N ILE A 311 9.61 -10.01 5.75
CA ILE A 311 10.86 -9.28 6.02
C ILE A 311 11.04 -8.26 4.91
N VAL A 312 11.06 -6.98 5.27
CA VAL A 312 11.29 -5.87 4.33
C VAL A 312 12.76 -5.52 4.37
N ALA A 313 13.50 -5.90 3.33
CA ALA A 313 14.92 -5.68 3.22
C ALA A 313 15.24 -4.32 2.57
N TYR A 314 16.33 -3.71 2.97
CA TYR A 314 16.78 -2.41 2.47
C TYR A 314 17.00 -2.41 0.96
N SER A 315 17.68 -3.42 0.45
CA SER A 315 18.03 -3.55 -0.97
C SER A 315 18.00 -5.01 -1.44
N ARG A 316 18.09 -5.20 -2.75
CA ARG A 316 18.13 -6.54 -3.35
C ARG A 316 19.34 -7.38 -2.90
N PRO A 317 20.56 -6.85 -2.84
CA PRO A 317 21.70 -7.59 -2.29
C PRO A 317 21.49 -7.99 -0.82
N ILE A 318 20.93 -7.10 0.01
CA ILE A 318 20.63 -7.39 1.41
C ILE A 318 19.53 -8.45 1.54
N ALA A 319 18.51 -8.41 0.71
CA ALA A 319 17.47 -9.45 0.68
C ALA A 319 18.07 -10.84 0.41
N MET A 320 18.99 -10.93 -0.53
CA MET A 320 19.69 -12.19 -0.83
C MET A 320 20.62 -12.63 0.31
N LYS A 321 21.33 -11.72 0.96
CA LYS A 321 22.16 -12.03 2.13
C LYS A 321 21.30 -12.57 3.28
N ILE A 322 20.17 -11.94 3.56
CA ILE A 322 19.21 -12.40 4.57
C ILE A 322 18.72 -13.82 4.23
N TYR A 323 18.31 -14.06 2.99
CA TYR A 323 17.82 -15.36 2.53
C TYR A 323 18.87 -16.46 2.70
N LYS A 324 20.09 -16.22 2.19
CA LYS A 324 21.20 -17.17 2.31
C LYS A 324 21.53 -17.47 3.77
N LYS A 325 21.56 -16.43 4.62
CA LYS A 325 21.85 -16.59 6.04
C LYS A 325 20.75 -17.36 6.78
N ILE A 326 19.49 -17.13 6.44
CA ILE A 326 18.39 -17.94 7.00
C ILE A 326 18.58 -19.42 6.64
N LEU A 327 18.87 -19.76 5.38
CA LEU A 327 19.07 -21.13 4.95
C LEU A 327 20.35 -21.76 5.50
N GLU A 328 21.40 -20.98 5.75
CA GLU A 328 22.59 -21.44 6.46
C GLU A 328 22.26 -21.88 7.90
N LEU A 329 21.48 -21.07 8.62
CA LEU A 329 21.10 -21.35 10.01
C LEU A 329 19.93 -22.34 10.13
N ARG A 330 19.08 -22.44 9.08
CA ARG A 330 17.90 -23.33 9.01
C ARG A 330 17.81 -24.00 7.65
N PRO A 331 18.67 -25.00 7.36
CA PRO A 331 18.71 -25.65 6.04
C PRO A 331 17.38 -26.29 5.61
N ASN A 332 16.54 -26.66 6.57
CA ASN A 332 15.23 -27.26 6.32
C ASN A 332 14.12 -26.25 6.00
N TRP A 333 14.43 -24.95 5.89
CA TRP A 333 13.44 -23.90 5.61
C TRP A 333 13.35 -23.51 4.13
N THR A 334 13.91 -24.29 3.22
CA THR A 334 13.89 -24.02 1.77
C THR A 334 12.49 -23.80 1.21
N GLU A 335 11.48 -24.50 1.72
CA GLU A 335 10.08 -24.30 1.33
C GLU A 335 9.34 -23.25 2.21
N LYS A 336 9.91 -22.93 3.38
CA LYS A 336 9.30 -22.02 4.36
C LYS A 336 9.58 -20.56 4.07
N VAL A 337 10.69 -20.26 3.39
CA VAL A 337 11.15 -18.89 3.10
C VAL A 337 11.32 -18.70 1.60
N ALA A 338 10.85 -17.55 1.08
CA ALA A 338 11.06 -17.18 -0.31
C ALA A 338 11.44 -15.69 -0.44
N VAL A 339 12.17 -15.36 -1.52
CA VAL A 339 12.50 -13.97 -1.89
C VAL A 339 11.57 -13.52 -3.01
N VAL A 340 10.96 -12.36 -2.85
CA VAL A 340 10.08 -11.75 -3.85
C VAL A 340 10.55 -10.33 -4.14
N MET A 341 11.22 -10.16 -5.26
CA MET A 341 11.75 -8.88 -5.71
C MET A 341 11.82 -8.79 -7.24
N THR A 342 12.06 -7.61 -7.77
CA THR A 342 12.25 -7.39 -9.22
C THR A 342 13.53 -8.06 -9.71
N SER A 343 13.54 -8.56 -10.95
CA SER A 343 14.74 -9.04 -11.64
C SER A 343 15.49 -7.88 -12.27
N GLY A 344 16.81 -7.92 -12.31
CA GLY A 344 17.67 -6.98 -13.01
C GLY A 344 18.47 -7.66 -14.12
N ASN A 345 18.82 -6.91 -15.17
CA ASN A 345 19.59 -7.45 -16.29
C ASN A 345 20.98 -7.95 -15.88
N ASN A 346 21.56 -7.36 -14.85
CA ASN A 346 22.90 -7.66 -14.34
C ASN A 346 22.87 -8.59 -13.10
N ASP A 347 21.76 -9.26 -12.83
CA ASP A 347 21.69 -10.17 -11.69
C ASP A 347 22.59 -11.38 -11.90
N PRO A 348 23.29 -11.85 -10.85
CA PRO A 348 24.00 -13.13 -10.89
C PRO A 348 23.04 -14.27 -11.27
N GLU A 349 23.55 -15.31 -11.92
CA GLU A 349 22.76 -16.46 -12.36
C GLU A 349 22.02 -17.12 -11.21
N GLU A 350 22.71 -17.33 -10.09
CA GLU A 350 22.13 -17.84 -8.85
C GLU A 350 20.89 -17.03 -8.37
N TRP A 351 20.92 -15.70 -8.53
CA TRP A 351 19.77 -14.87 -8.15
C TRP A 351 18.60 -15.07 -9.10
N ARG A 352 18.87 -15.26 -10.40
CA ARG A 352 17.82 -15.49 -11.40
C ARG A 352 17.04 -16.75 -11.13
N GLU A 353 17.70 -17.79 -10.66
CA GLU A 353 17.05 -19.05 -10.25
C GLU A 353 16.14 -18.85 -9.04
N ILE A 354 16.59 -18.10 -8.02
CA ILE A 354 15.84 -17.86 -6.78
C ILE A 354 14.67 -16.88 -7.01
N ILE A 355 14.90 -15.78 -7.73
CA ILE A 355 13.89 -14.73 -7.99
C ILE A 355 12.85 -15.23 -9.01
N GLY A 356 13.27 -15.99 -9.99
CA GLY A 356 12.43 -16.51 -11.06
C GLY A 356 11.82 -15.44 -11.97
N ASN A 357 10.96 -15.88 -12.85
CA ASN A 357 10.21 -15.05 -13.77
C ASN A 357 8.86 -14.59 -13.14
N LYS A 358 8.03 -13.89 -13.93
CA LYS A 358 6.70 -13.43 -13.49
C LYS A 358 5.81 -14.60 -13.02
N HIS A 359 5.78 -15.71 -13.77
CA HIS A 359 4.98 -16.88 -13.42
C HIS A 359 5.40 -17.46 -12.06
N HIS A 360 6.70 -17.59 -11.80
CA HIS A 360 7.22 -18.06 -10.50
C HIS A 360 6.77 -17.14 -9.35
N LYS A 361 6.81 -15.82 -9.54
CA LYS A 361 6.35 -14.85 -8.53
C LYS A 361 4.84 -14.94 -8.29
N ASP A 362 4.05 -15.20 -9.33
CA ASP A 362 2.60 -15.41 -9.23
C ASP A 362 2.29 -16.72 -8.48
N GLU A 363 3.10 -17.76 -8.65
CA GLU A 363 3.00 -19.01 -7.87
C GLU A 363 3.37 -18.80 -6.41
N LEU A 364 4.47 -18.07 -6.13
CA LEU A 364 4.83 -17.69 -4.75
C LEU A 364 3.71 -16.89 -4.09
N ALA A 365 3.06 -15.98 -4.83
CA ALA A 365 1.93 -15.22 -4.33
C ALA A 365 0.74 -16.12 -3.97
N LYS A 366 0.42 -17.11 -4.80
CA LYS A 366 -0.63 -18.12 -4.51
C LYS A 366 -0.26 -18.95 -3.28
N LYS A 367 0.96 -19.47 -3.21
CA LYS A 367 1.48 -20.25 -2.06
C LYS A 367 1.45 -19.42 -0.77
N PHE A 368 1.87 -18.14 -0.84
CA PHE A 368 1.87 -17.28 0.35
C PHE A 368 0.46 -16.87 0.79
N LYS A 369 -0.54 -16.84 -0.10
CA LYS A 369 -1.96 -16.64 0.25
C LYS A 369 -2.59 -17.89 0.86
N ASP A 370 -2.17 -19.08 0.43
CA ASP A 370 -2.66 -20.34 0.99
C ASP A 370 -2.13 -20.55 2.43
N ASN A 371 -3.03 -20.66 3.38
CA ASN A 371 -2.69 -20.83 4.79
C ASN A 371 -2.11 -22.22 5.11
N ASN A 372 -2.38 -23.21 4.27
CA ASN A 372 -1.89 -24.59 4.43
C ASN A 372 -0.51 -24.79 3.78
N SER A 373 -0.09 -23.86 2.92
CA SER A 373 1.24 -23.91 2.29
C SER A 373 2.37 -23.87 3.32
N PRO A 374 3.48 -24.59 3.09
CA PRO A 374 4.69 -24.50 3.92
C PRO A 374 5.33 -23.11 3.87
N LEU A 375 5.10 -22.32 2.81
CA LEU A 375 5.65 -20.98 2.68
C LEU A 375 5.04 -20.03 3.73
N LYS A 376 5.87 -19.60 4.69
CA LYS A 376 5.47 -18.76 5.83
C LYS A 376 6.16 -17.41 5.86
N ILE A 377 7.37 -17.29 5.31
CA ILE A 377 8.17 -16.08 5.37
C ILE A 377 8.48 -15.60 3.97
N ALA A 378 8.10 -14.35 3.66
CA ALA A 378 8.45 -13.67 2.43
C ALA A 378 9.47 -12.57 2.70
N ILE A 379 10.61 -12.59 1.99
CA ILE A 379 11.61 -11.52 2.00
C ILE A 379 11.34 -10.65 0.78
N VAL A 380 11.06 -9.37 1.01
CA VAL A 380 10.68 -8.41 -0.03
C VAL A 380 11.55 -7.15 0.06
N VAL A 381 11.63 -6.39 -1.02
CA VAL A 381 12.25 -5.06 -1.03
C VAL A 381 11.18 -3.97 -1.20
N ASP A 382 10.43 -4.01 -2.31
CA ASP A 382 9.32 -3.10 -2.60
C ASP A 382 8.06 -3.85 -3.05
N MET A 383 8.24 -5.01 -3.69
CA MET A 383 7.12 -5.86 -4.11
C MET A 383 6.32 -6.34 -2.90
N TRP A 384 5.01 -6.45 -3.06
CA TRP A 384 4.04 -6.84 -2.05
C TRP A 384 3.81 -5.83 -0.91
N LEU A 385 4.61 -4.77 -0.79
CA LEU A 385 4.32 -3.68 0.15
C LEU A 385 3.09 -2.88 -0.26
N THR A 386 2.80 -2.86 -1.55
CA THR A 386 1.61 -2.22 -2.11
C THR A 386 0.80 -3.22 -2.93
N GLY A 387 -0.53 -3.15 -2.89
CA GLY A 387 -1.40 -3.95 -3.74
C GLY A 387 -1.50 -5.45 -3.44
N PHE A 388 -0.73 -6.00 -2.50
CA PHE A 388 -0.76 -7.42 -2.16
C PHE A 388 -1.53 -7.66 -0.87
N ASP A 389 -2.57 -8.47 -0.90
CA ASP A 389 -3.45 -8.73 0.23
C ASP A 389 -3.34 -10.17 0.74
N VAL A 390 -2.93 -10.31 2.01
CA VAL A 390 -2.84 -11.56 2.75
C VAL A 390 -3.36 -11.34 4.16
N PRO A 391 -4.64 -11.54 4.43
CA PRO A 391 -5.26 -11.25 5.72
C PRO A 391 -4.59 -11.94 6.92
N SER A 392 -4.05 -13.14 6.68
CA SER A 392 -3.35 -13.94 7.71
C SER A 392 -1.94 -13.45 8.03
N LEU A 393 -1.37 -12.49 7.29
CA LEU A 393 -0.07 -11.89 7.61
C LEU A 393 -0.16 -11.13 8.93
N ALA A 394 0.61 -11.58 9.93
CA ALA A 394 0.53 -11.06 11.29
C ALA A 394 1.79 -10.31 11.74
N THR A 395 2.93 -10.53 11.07
CA THR A 395 4.22 -9.95 11.50
C THR A 395 4.98 -9.37 10.31
N MET A 396 5.54 -8.18 10.51
CA MET A 396 6.43 -7.52 9.54
C MET A 396 7.72 -7.13 10.23
N TYR A 397 8.84 -7.62 9.75
CA TYR A 397 10.18 -7.24 10.16
C TYR A 397 10.70 -6.17 9.21
N VAL A 398 10.96 -4.98 9.71
CA VAL A 398 11.36 -3.83 8.90
C VAL A 398 12.84 -3.60 9.02
N TYR A 399 13.56 -3.86 7.94
CA TYR A 399 14.99 -3.58 7.75
C TYR A 399 15.20 -2.67 6.55
N LYS A 400 14.32 -1.68 6.41
CA LYS A 400 14.35 -0.67 5.35
C LYS A 400 13.79 0.64 5.89
N PRO A 401 14.51 1.76 5.76
CA PRO A 401 13.96 3.08 6.02
C PRO A 401 12.71 3.30 5.15
N MET A 402 11.64 3.72 5.77
CA MET A 402 10.37 4.04 5.10
C MET A 402 9.74 5.24 5.79
N SER A 403 9.16 6.16 5.03
CA SER A 403 8.50 7.35 5.56
C SER A 403 7.14 7.59 4.91
N GLY A 404 6.36 8.46 5.52
CA GLY A 404 5.10 8.97 4.98
C GLY A 404 4.18 7.87 4.48
N HIS A 405 3.70 8.05 3.29
CA HIS A 405 2.73 7.16 2.66
C HIS A 405 3.24 5.72 2.44
N ASN A 406 4.50 5.54 2.02
CA ASN A 406 5.05 4.20 1.77
C ASN A 406 5.10 3.37 3.06
N LEU A 407 5.45 4.00 4.19
CA LEU A 407 5.42 3.37 5.51
C LEU A 407 4.00 2.94 5.88
N MET A 408 3.02 3.82 5.70
CA MET A 408 1.62 3.51 6.02
C MET A 408 1.05 2.41 5.15
N GLN A 409 1.42 2.36 3.86
CA GLN A 409 1.02 1.26 2.96
C GLN A 409 1.62 -0.09 3.39
N ALA A 410 2.88 -0.10 3.81
CA ALA A 410 3.54 -1.30 4.29
C ALA A 410 2.88 -1.81 5.59
N ILE A 411 2.67 -0.93 6.57
CA ILE A 411 2.03 -1.25 7.85
C ILE A 411 0.63 -1.81 7.63
N ALA A 412 -0.12 -1.26 6.68
CA ALA A 412 -1.46 -1.74 6.36
C ALA A 412 -1.50 -3.18 5.81
N ARG A 413 -0.36 -3.83 5.56
CA ARG A 413 -0.34 -5.27 5.21
C ARG A 413 -0.63 -6.16 6.41
N VAL A 414 -0.29 -5.73 7.63
CA VAL A 414 -0.49 -6.52 8.85
C VAL A 414 -1.76 -6.17 9.62
N ASN A 415 -2.51 -5.14 9.24
CA ASN A 415 -3.73 -4.70 9.94
C ASN A 415 -5.04 -5.38 9.46
N ARG A 416 -4.96 -6.38 8.60
CA ARG A 416 -6.13 -7.07 8.06
C ARG A 416 -6.85 -7.92 9.10
N VAL A 417 -8.17 -7.97 9.01
CA VAL A 417 -9.00 -8.88 9.80
C VAL A 417 -8.82 -10.31 9.30
N PHE A 418 -8.53 -11.22 10.21
CA PHE A 418 -8.42 -12.64 9.92
C PHE A 418 -8.68 -13.46 11.18
N ARG A 419 -9.77 -14.24 11.20
CA ARG A 419 -10.15 -15.08 12.36
C ARG A 419 -10.06 -14.30 13.68
N ASP A 420 -9.40 -14.90 14.67
CA ASP A 420 -9.12 -14.37 16.02
C ASP A 420 -7.86 -13.49 16.10
N LYS A 421 -7.33 -13.03 14.96
CA LYS A 421 -6.19 -12.11 14.93
C LYS A 421 -6.52 -10.83 15.70
N GLU A 422 -5.83 -10.59 16.80
CA GLU A 422 -6.02 -9.41 17.64
C GLU A 422 -5.37 -8.15 17.06
N GLY A 423 -4.24 -8.31 16.34
CA GLY A 423 -3.53 -7.21 15.70
C GLY A 423 -2.37 -7.66 14.83
N GLY A 424 -1.76 -6.70 14.13
CA GLY A 424 -0.50 -6.89 13.41
C GLY A 424 0.68 -6.41 14.23
N LEU A 425 1.85 -7.00 14.04
CA LEU A 425 3.10 -6.57 14.68
C LEU A 425 4.10 -6.09 13.63
N VAL A 426 4.62 -4.88 13.84
CA VAL A 426 5.76 -4.32 13.11
C VAL A 426 6.97 -4.34 14.02
N VAL A 427 7.99 -5.10 13.64
CA VAL A 427 9.27 -5.21 14.34
C VAL A 427 10.30 -4.39 13.57
N ASP A 428 10.83 -3.37 14.19
CA ASP A 428 11.67 -2.35 13.55
C ASP A 428 13.14 -2.49 13.96
N TYR A 429 14.01 -2.62 12.97
CA TYR A 429 15.45 -2.72 13.14
C TYR A 429 16.23 -1.46 12.69
N VAL A 430 15.55 -0.46 12.13
CA VAL A 430 16.21 0.73 11.54
C VAL A 430 15.73 2.05 12.12
N GLY A 431 14.83 2.05 13.10
CA GLY A 431 14.40 3.25 13.81
C GLY A 431 13.30 4.05 13.13
N ILE A 432 12.28 3.38 12.54
CA ILE A 432 11.17 4.07 11.86
C ILE A 432 10.17 4.77 12.80
N ALA A 433 10.38 4.77 14.11
CA ALA A 433 9.43 5.33 15.08
C ALA A 433 9.15 6.82 14.86
N SER A 434 10.18 7.62 14.57
CA SER A 434 10.04 9.04 14.27
C SER A 434 9.27 9.27 12.96
N ALA A 435 9.62 8.53 11.91
CA ALA A 435 8.94 8.58 10.63
C ALA A 435 7.46 8.12 10.73
N LEU A 436 7.19 7.14 11.60
CA LEU A 436 5.82 6.70 11.90
C LEU A 436 5.02 7.81 12.59
N LYS A 437 5.60 8.47 13.60
CA LYS A 437 4.97 9.63 14.26
C LYS A 437 4.69 10.76 13.27
N GLN A 438 5.63 11.07 12.41
CA GLN A 438 5.48 12.11 11.40
C GLN A 438 4.38 11.72 10.39
N ALA A 439 4.38 10.50 9.87
CA ALA A 439 3.35 10.03 8.96
C ALA A 439 1.95 10.07 9.61
N MET A 440 1.85 9.71 10.90
CA MET A 440 0.61 9.81 11.66
C MET A 440 0.16 11.26 11.91
N ASN A 441 1.08 12.22 11.93
CA ASN A 441 0.73 13.64 12.05
C ASN A 441 -0.10 14.18 10.88
N ASP A 442 -0.04 13.53 9.72
CA ASP A 442 -0.84 13.88 8.55
C ASP A 442 -2.26 13.30 8.62
N TYR A 443 -2.54 12.40 9.57
CA TYR A 443 -3.84 11.78 9.79
C TYR A 443 -4.79 12.66 10.63
N THR A 444 -5.97 12.18 10.90
CA THR A 444 -6.95 12.91 11.71
C THR A 444 -6.45 13.17 13.13
N THR A 445 -7.00 14.19 13.80
CA THR A 445 -6.69 14.46 15.24
C THR A 445 -6.96 13.23 16.11
N ARG A 446 -7.96 12.41 15.75
CA ARG A 446 -8.33 11.18 16.44
C ARG A 446 -7.26 10.10 16.25
N ASP A 447 -6.74 9.91 15.04
CA ASP A 447 -5.65 8.98 14.76
C ASP A 447 -4.36 9.40 15.47
N LYS A 448 -4.03 10.70 15.47
CA LYS A 448 -2.89 11.24 16.23
C LYS A 448 -2.94 10.87 17.70
N LYS A 449 -4.11 10.98 18.34
CA LYS A 449 -4.30 10.65 19.74
C LYS A 449 -4.12 9.15 20.02
N ASN A 450 -4.61 8.30 19.13
CA ASN A 450 -4.67 6.85 19.37
C ASN A 450 -3.44 6.08 18.87
N TYR A 451 -2.76 6.57 17.82
CA TYR A 451 -1.60 5.91 17.18
C TYR A 451 -0.31 6.74 17.24
N GLY A 452 -0.39 8.02 17.58
CA GLY A 452 0.76 8.90 17.68
C GLY A 452 1.67 8.61 18.88
N ASP A 453 1.21 7.86 19.88
CA ASP A 453 2.01 7.38 20.99
C ASP A 453 2.43 5.93 20.71
N THR A 454 3.67 5.77 20.24
CA THR A 454 4.27 4.45 19.92
C THR A 454 4.70 3.67 21.16
N ASP A 455 4.36 4.15 22.37
CA ASP A 455 4.68 3.46 23.62
C ASP A 455 3.74 2.25 23.79
N VAL A 456 4.20 1.12 23.25
CA VAL A 456 3.50 -0.18 23.34
C VAL A 456 3.18 -0.52 24.80
N ALA A 457 4.04 -0.12 25.74
CA ALA A 457 3.85 -0.37 27.15
C ALA A 457 2.58 0.30 27.69
N LYS A 458 2.31 1.55 27.30
CA LYS A 458 1.09 2.26 27.73
C LYS A 458 -0.19 1.65 27.19
N VAL A 459 -0.17 1.12 25.96
CA VAL A 459 -1.35 0.50 25.33
C VAL A 459 -1.53 -0.94 25.81
N ALA A 460 -0.45 -1.69 25.96
CA ALA A 460 -0.47 -3.09 26.35
C ALA A 460 -0.70 -3.29 27.84
N TYR A 461 -0.19 -2.37 28.71
CA TYR A 461 -0.25 -2.53 30.14
C TYR A 461 -1.67 -2.65 30.73
N PRO A 462 -2.66 -1.82 30.35
CA PRO A 462 -4.04 -2.00 30.81
C PRO A 462 -4.63 -3.36 30.40
N LYS A 463 -4.37 -3.81 29.17
CA LYS A 463 -4.80 -5.13 28.68
C LYS A 463 -4.09 -6.27 29.40
N PHE A 464 -2.81 -6.12 29.69
CA PHE A 464 -2.07 -7.06 30.52
C PHE A 464 -2.69 -7.20 31.91
N LEU A 465 -3.02 -6.09 32.57
CA LEU A 465 -3.66 -6.11 33.88
C LEU A 465 -5.04 -6.78 33.84
N GLU A 466 -5.83 -6.53 32.79
CA GLU A 466 -7.12 -7.19 32.58
C GLU A 466 -6.93 -8.72 32.45
N LYS A 467 -6.03 -9.16 31.58
CA LYS A 467 -5.74 -10.61 31.40
C LYS A 467 -5.14 -11.24 32.66
N LEU A 468 -4.27 -10.51 33.35
CA LEU A 468 -3.72 -10.96 34.64
C LEU A 468 -4.81 -11.14 35.69
N SER A 469 -5.80 -10.24 35.75
CA SER A 469 -6.95 -10.39 36.62
C SER A 469 -7.75 -11.66 36.31
N VAL A 470 -8.07 -11.89 35.02
CA VAL A 470 -8.76 -13.12 34.57
C VAL A 470 -7.96 -14.37 34.95
N CYS A 471 -6.63 -14.36 34.76
CA CYS A 471 -5.78 -15.48 35.17
C CYS A 471 -5.85 -15.70 36.71
N LYS A 472 -5.78 -14.62 37.50
CA LYS A 472 -5.92 -14.74 38.97
C LYS A 472 -7.26 -15.31 39.38
N ASP A 473 -8.34 -14.95 38.70
CA ASP A 473 -9.70 -15.46 38.97
C ASP A 473 -9.80 -16.95 38.61
N LEU A 474 -9.14 -17.41 37.52
CA LEU A 474 -9.05 -18.84 37.17
C LEU A 474 -8.33 -19.68 38.23
N PHE A 475 -7.38 -19.09 38.95
CA PHE A 475 -6.66 -19.75 40.04
C PHE A 475 -7.23 -19.44 41.43
N TYR A 476 -8.45 -18.91 41.51
CA TYR A 476 -9.11 -18.63 42.76
C TYR A 476 -9.19 -19.87 43.67
N GLY A 477 -8.66 -19.76 44.87
CA GLY A 477 -8.61 -20.86 45.83
C GLY A 477 -7.47 -21.87 45.66
N TYR A 478 -6.60 -21.68 44.64
CA TYR A 478 -5.42 -22.51 44.41
C TYR A 478 -4.13 -21.80 44.84
N ASP A 479 -3.35 -22.45 45.71
CA ASP A 479 -2.05 -21.92 46.12
C ASP A 479 -0.96 -22.25 45.11
N TYR A 480 -0.60 -21.27 44.28
CA TYR A 480 0.44 -21.38 43.26
C TYR A 480 1.79 -20.79 43.71
N SER A 481 1.92 -20.40 44.96
CA SER A 481 3.17 -19.81 45.50
C SER A 481 4.39 -20.69 45.27
N LYS A 482 4.21 -22.01 45.30
CA LYS A 482 5.28 -23.00 45.10
C LYS A 482 5.83 -23.05 43.64
N PHE A 483 5.16 -22.42 42.70
CA PHE A 483 5.56 -22.37 41.28
C PHE A 483 6.16 -21.00 40.90
N MET A 484 6.23 -20.06 41.84
CA MET A 484 6.74 -18.72 41.61
C MET A 484 8.21 -18.53 42.07
N THR A 485 8.85 -19.58 42.53
CA THR A 485 10.27 -19.66 42.86
C THR A 485 10.99 -20.45 41.78
#